data_f4243d4af5db9299260e65dab805cf69
#
_entry.id   f4243d4af5db9299260e65dab805cf69
#
_cell.length_a   1.000
_cell.length_b   1.000
_cell.length_c   1.000
_cell.angle_alpha   90.00
_cell.angle_beta   90.00
_cell.angle_gamma   90.00
#
_symmetry.space_group_name_H-M   'P 1'
#
loop_
_entity.id
_entity.type
_entity.pdbx_description
1 polymer ?
#
loop_
_entity_poly.entity_id
_entity_poly.type
_entity_poly.pdbx_seq_one_letter_code
_entity_poly.pdbx_strand_id
1 'polypeptide(L)'
;MESSSFEDVNRLVRSELYEHMDPEFGKYLAMNLPGCGNIIGVRLDDLKEIARQIADINWKEYLKHAPDDTLEDVVIQGLVLGFAQGKLEEILAYADEFVPKIDNWWVCDSFCSTFVAASMYPEIVWEFIMKYMGDSELNPAWRKKEEAEIPEGQGGIAVGTWQDMSDDFRLRFVAIMLKCYFVNDKYIDKCLYAFEHMQDGGYYAKDGVAFGLAESYFVFPDKTI
;
A
#
# COMPACT_ATOMS: atom_id res chain seq x y z
N MET A 1 31.45 13.99 1.94
CA MET A 1 30.60 13.16 2.82
C MET A 1 30.61 11.79 2.21
N GLU A 2 31.33 10.88 2.86
CA GLU A 2 31.48 9.50 2.41
C GLU A 2 30.09 8.85 2.44
N SER A 3 29.74 8.17 1.39
CA SER A 3 28.63 7.27 1.26
C SER A 3 28.72 6.29 2.45
N SER A 4 27.88 6.47 3.47
CA SER A 4 27.58 5.39 4.40
C SER A 4 27.22 4.21 3.52
N SER A 5 27.95 3.11 3.61
CA SER A 5 27.69 2.00 2.72
C SER A 5 26.30 1.51 3.01
N PHE A 6 25.55 1.11 2.01
CA PHE A 6 24.24 0.53 2.10
C PHE A 6 24.17 -0.58 3.18
N GLU A 7 25.23 -1.38 3.30
CA GLU A 7 25.39 -2.39 4.34
C GLU A 7 25.32 -1.81 5.76
N ASP A 8 25.79 -0.56 5.95
CA ASP A 8 25.76 0.11 7.25
C ASP A 8 24.32 0.53 7.61
N VAL A 9 23.53 1.00 6.63
CA VAL A 9 22.11 1.36 6.85
C VAL A 9 21.29 0.12 7.22
N ASN A 10 21.42 -0.97 6.46
CA ASN A 10 20.70 -2.21 6.78
C ASN A 10 21.11 -2.81 8.12
N ARG A 11 22.40 -2.72 8.48
CA ARG A 11 22.87 -3.17 9.80
C ARG A 11 22.28 -2.32 10.92
N LEU A 12 22.19 -1.00 10.72
CA LEU A 12 21.57 -0.11 11.69
C LEU A 12 20.09 -0.42 11.85
N VAL A 13 19.34 -0.50 10.75
CA VAL A 13 17.92 -0.88 10.77
C VAL A 13 17.71 -2.21 11.49
N ARG A 14 18.52 -3.22 11.19
CA ARG A 14 18.43 -4.52 11.84
C ARG A 14 18.73 -4.44 13.35
N SER A 15 19.69 -3.59 13.76
CA SER A 15 19.99 -3.35 15.18
C SER A 15 18.79 -2.72 15.90
N GLU A 16 18.21 -1.68 15.32
CA GLU A 16 17.02 -0.99 15.84
C GLU A 16 15.83 -1.95 15.98
N LEU A 17 15.59 -2.80 14.97
CA LEU A 17 14.52 -3.80 15.04
C LEU A 17 14.67 -4.77 16.21
N TYR A 18 15.89 -5.24 16.47
CA TYR A 18 16.14 -6.15 17.61
C TYR A 18 16.12 -5.43 18.95
N GLU A 19 16.48 -4.14 19.01
CA GLU A 19 16.38 -3.34 20.23
C GLU A 19 14.91 -3.13 20.66
N HIS A 20 14.00 -2.97 19.67
CA HIS A 20 12.57 -2.78 19.90
C HIS A 20 11.75 -4.08 19.87
N MET A 21 12.40 -5.25 19.84
CA MET A 21 11.73 -6.54 19.76
C MET A 21 10.86 -6.82 21.01
N ASP A 22 9.59 -7.14 20.78
CA ASP A 22 8.64 -7.62 21.78
C ASP A 22 8.17 -9.05 21.40
N PRO A 23 8.72 -10.12 22.02
CA PRO A 23 8.35 -11.49 21.68
C PRO A 23 6.87 -11.83 21.90
N GLU A 24 6.19 -11.17 22.86
CA GLU A 24 4.76 -11.41 23.10
C GLU A 24 3.92 -10.76 21.98
N PHE A 25 4.33 -9.58 21.52
CA PHE A 25 3.72 -8.96 20.37
C PHE A 25 3.98 -9.77 19.09
N GLY A 26 5.17 -10.32 18.91
CA GLY A 26 5.48 -11.24 17.80
C GLY A 26 4.57 -12.46 17.78
N LYS A 27 4.30 -13.08 18.92
CA LYS A 27 3.32 -14.18 19.03
C LYS A 27 1.91 -13.75 18.69
N TYR A 28 1.50 -12.55 19.14
CA TYR A 28 0.20 -11.99 18.80
C TYR A 28 0.07 -11.78 17.28
N LEU A 29 1.09 -11.23 16.63
CA LEU A 29 1.08 -11.07 15.16
C LEU A 29 1.02 -12.42 14.45
N ALA A 30 1.79 -13.41 14.86
CA ALA A 30 1.80 -14.75 14.27
C ALA A 30 0.41 -15.43 14.35
N MET A 31 -0.37 -15.19 15.41
CA MET A 31 -1.74 -15.70 15.52
C MET A 31 -2.72 -14.98 14.59
N ASN A 32 -2.48 -13.70 14.27
CA ASN A 32 -3.38 -12.87 13.47
C ASN A 32 -2.97 -12.75 11.99
N LEU A 33 -1.78 -13.23 11.65
CA LEU A 33 -1.23 -13.24 10.30
C LEU A 33 -0.85 -14.68 9.89
N PRO A 34 -1.85 -15.57 9.71
CA PRO A 34 -1.57 -16.96 9.38
C PRO A 34 -0.83 -17.07 8.05
N GLY A 35 0.26 -17.84 8.05
CA GLY A 35 1.13 -18.00 6.87
C GLY A 35 2.25 -16.97 6.75
N CYS A 36 2.25 -15.92 7.57
CA CYS A 36 3.36 -14.99 7.64
C CYS A 36 4.54 -15.66 8.37
N GLY A 37 5.70 -15.73 7.70
CA GLY A 37 6.94 -16.24 8.29
C GLY A 37 7.71 -15.13 9.03
N ASN A 38 8.78 -15.52 9.74
CA ASN A 38 9.81 -14.63 10.28
C ASN A 38 9.32 -13.27 10.83
N ILE A 39 8.68 -13.30 12.00
CA ILE A 39 8.20 -12.11 12.70
C ILE A 39 9.15 -11.79 13.86
N ILE A 40 9.68 -10.57 13.91
CA ILE A 40 10.52 -10.07 15.00
C ILE A 40 9.66 -9.65 16.19
N GLY A 41 8.54 -8.99 15.94
CA GLY A 41 7.61 -8.47 16.95
C GLY A 41 7.91 -7.04 17.35
N VAL A 42 8.12 -6.14 16.40
CA VAL A 42 8.32 -4.70 16.65
C VAL A 42 7.00 -3.96 16.47
N ARG A 43 6.68 -3.05 17.39
CA ARG A 43 5.43 -2.29 17.34
C ARG A 43 5.44 -1.27 16.20
N LEU A 44 4.25 -0.98 15.65
CA LEU A 44 4.11 -0.11 14.49
C LEU A 44 4.65 1.30 14.71
N ASP A 45 4.55 1.85 15.91
CA ASP A 45 5.03 3.20 16.20
C ASP A 45 6.57 3.27 16.16
N ASP A 46 7.26 2.22 16.64
CA ASP A 46 8.71 2.11 16.53
C ASP A 46 9.13 1.93 15.06
N LEU A 47 8.42 1.10 14.30
CA LEU A 47 8.66 0.94 12.86
C LEU A 47 8.47 2.25 12.09
N LYS A 48 7.46 3.06 12.45
CA LYS A 48 7.25 4.38 11.84
C LYS A 48 8.39 5.34 12.13
N GLU A 49 8.94 5.31 13.34
CA GLU A 49 10.07 6.17 13.71
C GLU A 49 11.32 5.80 12.91
N ILE A 50 11.67 4.52 12.86
CA ILE A 50 12.77 3.99 12.04
C ILE A 50 12.58 4.39 10.56
N ALA A 51 11.37 4.18 10.02
CA ALA A 51 11.07 4.48 8.64
C ALA A 51 11.18 5.98 8.28
N ARG A 52 10.78 6.89 9.19
CA ARG A 52 10.94 8.34 8.98
C ARG A 52 12.41 8.74 8.88
N GLN A 53 13.24 8.20 9.78
CA GLN A 53 14.69 8.49 9.75
C GLN A 53 15.32 8.04 8.43
N ILE A 54 14.93 6.86 7.93
CA ILE A 54 15.40 6.35 6.62
C ILE A 54 14.90 7.25 5.48
N ALA A 55 13.62 7.62 5.51
CA ALA A 55 12.99 8.45 4.48
C ALA A 55 13.67 9.83 4.36
N ASP A 56 14.05 10.43 5.48
CA ASP A 56 14.73 11.73 5.52
C ASP A 56 16.19 11.68 5.00
N ILE A 57 16.85 10.50 5.09
CA ILE A 57 18.22 10.33 4.63
C ILE A 57 18.26 10.06 3.13
N ASN A 58 17.78 8.92 2.70
CA ASN A 58 17.76 8.51 1.28
C ASN A 58 16.82 7.30 1.06
N TRP A 59 15.53 7.53 0.96
CA TRP A 59 14.52 6.48 0.79
C TRP A 59 14.71 5.64 -0.47
N LYS A 60 15.19 6.25 -1.58
CA LYS A 60 15.39 5.54 -2.85
C LYS A 60 16.49 4.49 -2.75
N GLU A 61 17.61 4.88 -2.14
CA GLU A 61 18.73 3.98 -1.97
C GLU A 61 18.40 2.84 -1.02
N TYR A 62 17.64 3.14 0.04
CA TYR A 62 17.14 2.10 0.93
C TYR A 62 16.23 1.11 0.20
N LEU A 63 15.20 1.59 -0.51
CA LEU A 63 14.23 0.71 -1.16
C LEU A 63 14.82 -0.18 -2.27
N LYS A 64 15.89 0.25 -2.94
CA LYS A 64 16.59 -0.58 -3.94
C LYS A 64 17.22 -1.84 -3.35
N HIS A 65 17.55 -1.80 -2.09
CA HIS A 65 18.40 -2.81 -1.43
C HIS A 65 17.79 -3.33 -0.12
N ALA A 66 16.57 -2.93 0.19
CA ALA A 66 15.91 -3.33 1.41
C ALA A 66 15.70 -4.86 1.44
N PRO A 67 15.94 -5.52 2.59
CA PRO A 67 15.70 -6.94 2.74
C PRO A 67 14.19 -7.25 2.80
N ASP A 68 13.84 -8.48 2.46
CA ASP A 68 12.48 -9.05 2.56
C ASP A 68 12.46 -10.27 3.52
N ASP A 69 13.39 -10.35 4.48
CA ASP A 69 13.61 -11.54 5.32
C ASP A 69 12.56 -11.70 6.41
N THR A 70 12.03 -10.59 6.91
CA THR A 70 11.05 -10.55 8.01
C THR A 70 9.83 -9.72 7.65
N LEU A 71 8.74 -9.93 8.39
CA LEU A 71 7.53 -9.10 8.25
C LEU A 71 7.85 -7.60 8.42
N GLU A 72 8.66 -7.28 9.42
CA GLU A 72 9.05 -5.90 9.72
C GLU A 72 9.89 -5.27 8.60
N ASP A 73 10.71 -6.03 7.90
CA ASP A 73 11.45 -5.54 6.75
C ASP A 73 10.49 -5.03 5.66
N VAL A 74 9.45 -5.80 5.35
CA VAL A 74 8.45 -5.41 4.35
C VAL A 74 7.59 -4.24 4.84
N VAL A 75 7.21 -4.23 6.13
CA VAL A 75 6.47 -3.09 6.72
C VAL A 75 7.29 -1.81 6.65
N ILE A 76 8.58 -1.85 7.00
CA ILE A 76 9.46 -0.66 6.90
C ILE A 76 9.56 -0.15 5.46
N GLN A 77 9.69 -1.02 4.46
CA GLN A 77 9.70 -0.59 3.06
C GLN A 77 8.43 0.21 2.73
N GLY A 78 7.26 -0.31 3.10
CA GLY A 78 5.98 0.39 2.92
C GLY A 78 5.94 1.73 3.64
N LEU A 79 6.39 1.78 4.90
CA LEU A 79 6.42 3.00 5.70
C LEU A 79 7.40 4.04 5.14
N VAL A 80 8.60 3.63 4.74
CA VAL A 80 9.61 4.50 4.10
C VAL A 80 9.04 5.13 2.83
N LEU A 81 8.40 4.32 2.00
CA LEU A 81 7.73 4.80 0.80
C LEU A 81 6.54 5.71 1.14
N GLY A 82 5.81 5.39 2.20
CA GLY A 82 4.71 6.20 2.72
C GLY A 82 5.13 7.62 3.12
N PHE A 83 6.32 7.75 3.70
CA PHE A 83 6.92 9.03 4.09
C PHE A 83 7.79 9.67 3.01
N ALA A 84 8.00 9.01 1.87
CA ALA A 84 8.87 9.49 0.81
C ALA A 84 8.49 10.88 0.30
N GLN A 85 9.50 11.73 0.12
CA GLN A 85 9.37 13.06 -0.45
C GLN A 85 10.14 13.17 -1.77
N GLY A 86 9.66 14.00 -2.69
CA GLY A 86 10.30 14.23 -3.97
C GLY A 86 9.32 14.26 -5.13
N LYS A 87 9.76 13.79 -6.29
CA LYS A 87 8.92 13.76 -7.50
C LYS A 87 7.86 12.68 -7.39
N LEU A 88 6.61 13.06 -7.62
CA LEU A 88 5.47 12.15 -7.52
C LEU A 88 5.63 10.93 -8.43
N GLU A 89 6.09 11.13 -9.66
CA GLU A 89 6.28 10.04 -10.63
C GLU A 89 7.24 8.97 -10.13
N GLU A 90 8.30 9.39 -9.41
CA GLU A 90 9.25 8.45 -8.82
C GLU A 90 8.63 7.71 -7.63
N ILE A 91 7.90 8.42 -6.76
CA ILE A 91 7.20 7.82 -5.62
C ILE A 91 6.19 6.78 -6.11
N LEU A 92 5.40 7.10 -7.15
CA LEU A 92 4.42 6.17 -7.71
C LEU A 92 5.07 4.98 -8.41
N ALA A 93 6.24 5.15 -9.04
CA ALA A 93 6.98 4.04 -9.64
C ALA A 93 7.44 3.04 -8.56
N TYR A 94 8.01 3.52 -7.45
CA TYR A 94 8.37 2.64 -6.33
C TYR A 94 7.14 2.03 -5.62
N ALA A 95 6.03 2.76 -5.55
CA ALA A 95 4.79 2.22 -5.02
C ALA A 95 4.27 1.07 -5.90
N ASP A 96 4.42 1.18 -7.22
CA ASP A 96 4.03 0.14 -8.18
C ASP A 96 4.87 -1.13 -8.05
N GLU A 97 6.14 -0.98 -7.68
CA GLU A 97 7.03 -2.11 -7.37
C GLU A 97 6.75 -2.70 -5.98
N PHE A 98 6.29 -1.88 -5.02
CA PHE A 98 6.03 -2.32 -3.65
C PHE A 98 4.66 -2.99 -3.47
N VAL A 99 3.60 -2.47 -4.09
CA VAL A 99 2.23 -2.97 -3.88
C VAL A 99 2.11 -4.49 -4.10
N PRO A 100 2.79 -5.12 -5.09
CA PRO A 100 2.79 -6.57 -5.25
C PRO A 100 3.38 -7.38 -4.09
N LYS A 101 4.15 -6.76 -3.20
CA LYS A 101 4.68 -7.40 -1.98
C LYS A 101 3.65 -7.49 -0.85
N ILE A 102 2.48 -6.85 -1.00
CA ILE A 102 1.43 -6.86 0.00
C ILE A 102 0.72 -8.22 -0.02
N ASP A 103 1.01 -9.04 0.98
CA ASP A 103 0.47 -10.40 1.15
C ASP A 103 -0.30 -10.58 2.48
N ASN A 104 -0.39 -9.52 3.28
CA ASN A 104 -1.12 -9.51 4.54
C ASN A 104 -1.68 -8.12 4.87
N TRP A 105 -2.67 -8.09 5.79
CA TRP A 105 -3.37 -6.85 6.15
C TRP A 105 -2.47 -5.85 6.88
N TRP A 106 -1.47 -6.30 7.66
CA TRP A 106 -0.63 -5.39 8.43
C TRP A 106 0.31 -4.58 7.54
N VAL A 107 0.93 -5.22 6.55
CA VAL A 107 1.72 -4.53 5.50
C VAL A 107 0.84 -3.55 4.73
N CYS A 108 -0.35 -4.01 4.28
CA CYS A 108 -1.29 -3.20 3.53
C CYS A 108 -1.69 -1.92 4.28
N ASP A 109 -2.22 -2.08 5.47
CA ASP A 109 -2.82 -0.98 6.23
C ASP A 109 -1.75 -0.01 6.76
N SER A 110 -0.58 -0.53 7.12
CA SER A 110 0.57 0.30 7.53
C SER A 110 1.05 1.21 6.39
N PHE A 111 1.23 0.68 5.20
CA PHE A 111 1.59 1.45 4.00
C PHE A 111 0.51 2.47 3.66
N CYS A 112 -0.74 2.02 3.48
CA CYS A 112 -1.84 2.88 3.06
C CYS A 112 -2.03 4.06 4.02
N SER A 113 -1.96 3.83 5.33
CA SER A 113 -2.19 4.88 6.33
C SER A 113 -1.10 5.97 6.38
N THR A 114 0.04 5.74 5.76
CA THR A 114 1.19 6.65 5.75
C THR A 114 1.53 7.24 4.39
N PHE A 115 0.78 6.90 3.34
CA PHE A 115 1.09 7.33 1.98
C PHE A 115 0.74 8.80 1.74
N VAL A 116 1.61 9.71 2.22
CA VAL A 116 1.43 11.17 2.23
C VAL A 116 1.14 11.73 0.82
N ALA A 117 1.69 11.13 -0.22
CA ALA A 117 1.45 11.53 -1.61
C ALA A 117 -0.05 11.58 -1.97
N ALA A 118 -0.89 10.74 -1.36
CA ALA A 118 -2.33 10.74 -1.60
C ALA A 118 -3.03 12.00 -1.11
N SER A 119 -2.56 12.58 0.00
CA SER A 119 -3.07 13.86 0.49
C SER A 119 -2.61 15.05 -0.34
N MET A 120 -1.40 14.97 -0.92
CA MET A 120 -0.81 16.07 -1.68
C MET A 120 -1.30 16.09 -3.15
N TYR A 121 -1.54 14.91 -3.74
CA TYR A 121 -1.86 14.75 -5.16
C TYR A 121 -3.05 13.81 -5.37
N PRO A 122 -4.21 14.09 -4.76
CA PRO A 122 -5.33 13.13 -4.69
C PRO A 122 -5.84 12.68 -6.07
N GLU A 123 -5.86 13.56 -7.09
CA GLU A 123 -6.35 13.20 -8.42
C GLU A 123 -5.45 12.14 -9.09
N ILE A 124 -4.14 12.34 -9.03
CA ILE A 124 -3.16 11.45 -9.66
C ILE A 124 -3.09 10.13 -8.89
N VAL A 125 -3.11 10.20 -7.55
CA VAL A 125 -3.12 8.99 -6.72
C VAL A 125 -4.44 8.22 -6.86
N TRP A 126 -5.58 8.89 -7.03
CA TRP A 126 -6.83 8.21 -7.39
C TRP A 126 -6.66 7.35 -8.64
N GLU A 127 -6.13 7.92 -9.74
CA GLU A 127 -5.91 7.16 -10.97
C GLU A 127 -4.90 6.02 -10.78
N PHE A 128 -3.88 6.24 -9.96
CA PHE A 128 -2.89 5.22 -9.62
C PHE A 128 -3.53 4.03 -8.91
N ILE A 129 -4.35 4.25 -7.87
CA ILE A 129 -4.98 3.15 -7.14
C ILE A 129 -6.07 2.45 -7.94
N MET A 130 -6.80 3.19 -8.80
CA MET A 130 -7.87 2.60 -9.63
C MET A 130 -7.35 1.58 -10.65
N LYS A 131 -6.08 1.62 -11.06
CA LYS A 131 -5.51 0.57 -11.93
C LYS A 131 -5.50 -0.81 -11.26
N TYR A 132 -5.52 -0.85 -9.91
CA TYR A 132 -5.59 -2.08 -9.13
C TYR A 132 -7.01 -2.65 -9.00
N MET A 133 -8.02 -2.00 -9.59
CA MET A 133 -9.38 -2.57 -9.71
C MET A 133 -9.47 -3.73 -10.72
N GLY A 134 -8.36 -4.08 -11.40
CA GLY A 134 -8.33 -5.17 -12.36
C GLY A 134 -9.08 -4.85 -13.65
N ASP A 135 -9.76 -5.84 -14.23
CA ASP A 135 -10.58 -5.70 -15.43
C ASP A 135 -11.95 -5.08 -15.10
N SER A 136 -11.93 -3.84 -14.65
CA SER A 136 -13.09 -3.05 -14.23
C SER A 136 -13.13 -1.73 -15.00
N GLU A 137 -14.32 -1.23 -15.28
CA GLU A 137 -14.53 0.10 -15.87
C GLU A 137 -13.92 1.24 -15.01
N LEU A 138 -13.65 0.97 -13.73
CA LEU A 138 -12.95 1.90 -12.83
C LEU A 138 -11.46 2.00 -13.13
N ASN A 139 -10.87 0.98 -13.78
CA ASN A 139 -9.46 1.00 -14.15
C ASN A 139 -9.24 1.91 -15.37
N PRO A 140 -8.42 2.97 -15.26
CA PRO A 140 -8.17 3.89 -16.38
C PRO A 140 -7.56 3.23 -17.62
N ALA A 141 -6.77 2.18 -17.44
CA ALA A 141 -6.16 1.43 -18.54
C ALA A 141 -7.20 0.61 -19.31
N TRP A 142 -8.18 0.03 -18.61
CA TRP A 142 -9.28 -0.72 -19.21
C TRP A 142 -10.19 0.20 -20.04
N ARG A 143 -10.57 1.38 -19.49
CA ARG A 143 -11.35 2.39 -20.23
C ARG A 143 -10.67 2.83 -21.53
N LYS A 144 -9.35 3.08 -21.51
CA LYS A 144 -8.59 3.44 -22.72
C LYS A 144 -8.55 2.31 -23.75
N LYS A 145 -8.59 1.05 -23.31
CA LYS A 145 -8.63 -0.10 -24.20
C LYS A 145 -9.97 -0.25 -24.92
N GLU A 146 -11.10 0.03 -24.26
CA GLU A 146 -12.43 0.04 -24.88
C GLU A 146 -12.64 1.23 -25.80
N GLU A 147 -12.19 2.44 -25.42
CA GLU A 147 -12.32 3.65 -26.23
C GLU A 147 -11.46 3.64 -27.50
N ALA A 148 -10.39 2.86 -27.55
CA ALA A 148 -9.37 2.95 -28.59
C ALA A 148 -9.54 1.97 -29.74
N GLU A 149 -10.50 1.02 -29.78
CA GLU A 149 -10.53 -0.07 -30.79
C GLU A 149 -9.12 -0.58 -31.15
N ILE A 150 -8.24 -0.82 -30.14
CA ILE A 150 -6.83 -1.14 -30.36
C ILE A 150 -6.74 -2.59 -30.87
N PRO A 151 -6.13 -2.84 -32.04
CA PRO A 151 -5.88 -4.19 -32.52
C PRO A 151 -5.05 -4.97 -31.50
N GLU A 152 -5.43 -6.21 -31.22
CA GLU A 152 -4.67 -7.11 -30.38
C GLU A 152 -3.18 -7.13 -30.83
N GLY A 153 -2.29 -6.71 -29.97
CA GLY A 153 -0.84 -6.86 -30.13
C GLY A 153 0.03 -5.59 -30.17
N GLN A 154 -0.54 -4.38 -30.12
CA GLN A 154 0.26 -3.15 -30.08
C GLN A 154 -0.31 -2.13 -29.09
N GLY A 155 0.34 -1.97 -27.95
CA GLY A 155 -0.02 -0.95 -26.97
C GLY A 155 0.32 -1.35 -25.54
N GLY A 156 1.56 -1.71 -25.29
CA GLY A 156 2.04 -1.92 -23.95
C GLY A 156 2.27 -0.59 -23.24
N ILE A 157 1.25 0.00 -22.61
CA ILE A 157 1.49 0.63 -21.33
C ILE A 157 1.80 -0.55 -20.43
N ALA A 158 2.95 -0.51 -19.75
CA ALA A 158 3.31 -1.56 -18.81
C ALA A 158 2.11 -1.81 -17.90
N VAL A 159 1.41 -2.91 -18.16
CA VAL A 159 0.34 -3.37 -17.30
C VAL A 159 1.06 -3.66 -15.99
N GLY A 160 0.77 -2.88 -14.96
CA GLY A 160 1.47 -3.02 -13.69
C GLY A 160 1.39 -4.47 -13.21
N THR A 161 2.31 -4.82 -12.37
CA THR A 161 2.51 -6.15 -11.80
C THR A 161 1.33 -6.69 -10.96
N TRP A 162 0.20 -5.94 -10.90
CA TRP A 162 -1.02 -6.32 -10.17
C TRP A 162 -1.60 -7.69 -10.59
N GLN A 163 -1.29 -8.18 -11.80
CA GLN A 163 -1.74 -9.47 -12.31
C GLN A 163 -1.17 -10.65 -11.52
N ASP A 164 -0.02 -10.46 -10.85
CA ASP A 164 0.62 -11.47 -10.03
C ASP A 164 0.16 -11.42 -8.56
N MET A 165 -0.64 -10.41 -8.19
CA MET A 165 -1.18 -10.28 -6.84
C MET A 165 -2.41 -11.16 -6.63
N SER A 166 -2.57 -11.63 -5.40
CA SER A 166 -3.85 -12.15 -4.92
C SER A 166 -4.92 -11.05 -5.04
N ASP A 167 -6.06 -11.34 -5.66
CA ASP A 167 -7.20 -10.42 -5.76
C ASP A 167 -7.63 -9.89 -4.38
N ASP A 168 -7.45 -10.70 -3.35
CA ASP A 168 -7.83 -10.36 -1.99
C ASP A 168 -7.04 -9.16 -1.45
N PHE A 169 -5.70 -9.18 -1.56
CA PHE A 169 -4.88 -8.08 -1.08
C PHE A 169 -4.80 -6.91 -2.06
N ARG A 170 -4.92 -7.16 -3.34
CA ARG A 170 -5.03 -6.13 -4.35
C ARG A 170 -6.25 -5.22 -4.13
N LEU A 171 -7.42 -5.82 -3.91
CA LEU A 171 -8.66 -5.07 -3.63
C LEU A 171 -8.65 -4.47 -2.21
N ARG A 172 -8.03 -5.16 -1.21
CA ARG A 172 -7.82 -4.54 0.11
C ARG A 172 -7.00 -3.27 0.01
N PHE A 173 -5.89 -3.29 -0.74
CA PHE A 173 -5.07 -2.09 -0.97
C PHE A 173 -5.93 -0.91 -1.47
N VAL A 174 -6.74 -1.14 -2.51
CA VAL A 174 -7.66 -0.11 -3.02
C VAL A 174 -8.62 0.36 -1.91
N ALA A 175 -9.30 -0.56 -1.24
CA ALA A 175 -10.30 -0.23 -0.22
C ALA A 175 -9.71 0.61 0.93
N ILE A 176 -8.53 0.23 1.44
CA ILE A 176 -7.87 0.95 2.54
C ILE A 176 -7.35 2.32 2.07
N MET A 177 -6.82 2.44 0.86
CA MET A 177 -6.45 3.74 0.29
C MET A 177 -7.66 4.66 0.16
N LEU A 178 -8.80 4.16 -0.34
CA LEU A 178 -10.06 4.93 -0.41
C LEU A 178 -10.49 5.39 0.97
N LYS A 179 -10.50 4.49 1.96
CA LYS A 179 -10.83 4.80 3.35
C LYS A 179 -9.95 5.92 3.91
N CYS A 180 -8.63 5.84 3.70
CA CYS A 180 -7.67 6.76 4.33
C CYS A 180 -7.70 8.16 3.73
N TYR A 181 -8.00 8.32 2.42
CA TYR A 181 -7.77 9.58 1.73
C TYR A 181 -8.95 10.12 0.93
N PHE A 182 -9.93 9.28 0.60
CA PHE A 182 -10.96 9.65 -0.37
C PHE A 182 -12.39 9.67 0.17
N VAL A 183 -12.60 9.34 1.45
CA VAL A 183 -13.90 9.51 2.12
C VAL A 183 -14.08 11.00 2.47
N ASN A 184 -14.42 11.81 1.44
CA ASN A 184 -14.65 13.24 1.55
C ASN A 184 -15.67 13.68 0.50
N ASP A 185 -16.17 14.95 0.58
CA ASP A 185 -17.22 15.48 -0.28
C ASP A 185 -16.98 15.30 -1.78
N LYS A 186 -15.72 15.37 -2.21
CA LYS A 186 -15.35 15.28 -3.63
C LYS A 186 -15.41 13.84 -4.16
N TYR A 187 -15.11 12.84 -3.32
CA TYR A 187 -14.89 11.47 -3.77
C TYR A 187 -15.88 10.45 -3.20
N ILE A 188 -16.71 10.80 -2.21
CA ILE A 188 -17.57 9.84 -1.51
C ILE A 188 -18.42 8.99 -2.46
N ASP A 189 -19.09 9.59 -3.45
CA ASP A 189 -19.95 8.85 -4.37
C ASP A 189 -19.14 7.86 -5.23
N LYS A 190 -17.91 8.23 -5.59
CA LYS A 190 -16.98 7.35 -6.31
C LYS A 190 -16.42 6.24 -5.41
N CYS A 191 -16.19 6.51 -4.12
CA CYS A 191 -15.76 5.49 -3.17
C CYS A 191 -16.84 4.43 -2.96
N LEU A 192 -18.09 4.85 -2.75
CA LEU A 192 -19.22 3.93 -2.59
C LEU A 192 -19.41 3.06 -3.84
N TYR A 193 -19.32 3.66 -5.02
CA TYR A 193 -19.34 2.94 -6.29
C TYR A 193 -18.18 1.93 -6.40
N ALA A 194 -16.97 2.32 -6.04
CA ALA A 194 -15.83 1.41 -6.05
C ALA A 194 -16.00 0.23 -5.06
N PHE A 195 -16.49 0.49 -3.84
CA PHE A 195 -16.75 -0.57 -2.86
C PHE A 195 -17.78 -1.57 -3.35
N GLU A 196 -18.82 -1.12 -4.06
CA GLU A 196 -19.82 -1.99 -4.67
C GLU A 196 -19.18 -2.96 -5.69
N HIS A 197 -18.16 -2.52 -6.43
CA HIS A 197 -17.46 -3.33 -7.44
C HIS A 197 -16.37 -4.25 -6.86
N MET A 198 -16.20 -4.32 -5.54
CA MET A 198 -15.25 -5.21 -4.85
C MET A 198 -15.94 -6.41 -4.18
N GLN A 199 -17.24 -6.64 -4.42
CA GLN A 199 -18.04 -7.68 -3.73
C GLN A 199 -17.54 -9.09 -3.98
N ASP A 200 -16.92 -9.35 -5.13
CA ASP A 200 -16.37 -10.66 -5.49
C ASP A 200 -14.98 -10.93 -4.90
N GLY A 201 -14.40 -9.96 -4.18
CA GLY A 201 -13.13 -10.11 -3.47
C GLY A 201 -13.18 -11.17 -2.36
N GLY A 202 -12.00 -11.66 -1.97
CA GLY A 202 -11.85 -12.60 -0.86
C GLY A 202 -12.14 -11.97 0.52
N TYR A 203 -11.73 -12.68 1.57
CA TYR A 203 -11.98 -12.26 2.95
C TYR A 203 -11.38 -10.89 3.28
N TYR A 204 -10.10 -10.70 2.96
CA TYR A 204 -9.39 -9.46 3.31
C TYR A 204 -9.82 -8.26 2.46
N ALA A 205 -10.25 -8.48 1.21
CA ALA A 205 -10.85 -7.45 0.38
C ALA A 205 -12.18 -6.97 1.00
N LYS A 206 -13.06 -7.90 1.37
CA LYS A 206 -14.34 -7.58 2.01
C LYS A 206 -14.19 -6.90 3.36
N ASP A 207 -13.20 -7.30 4.14
CA ASP A 207 -12.86 -6.66 5.41
C ASP A 207 -12.38 -5.21 5.18
N GLY A 208 -11.53 -4.96 4.18
CA GLY A 208 -11.13 -3.62 3.77
C GLY A 208 -12.30 -2.75 3.31
N VAL A 209 -13.22 -3.32 2.52
CA VAL A 209 -14.47 -2.65 2.10
C VAL A 209 -15.35 -2.32 3.31
N ALA A 210 -15.49 -3.25 4.27
CA ALA A 210 -16.25 -2.99 5.48
C ALA A 210 -15.69 -1.83 6.29
N PHE A 211 -14.36 -1.71 6.41
CA PHE A 211 -13.72 -0.54 7.03
C PHE A 211 -13.98 0.75 6.24
N GLY A 212 -13.92 0.69 4.91
CA GLY A 212 -14.22 1.84 4.03
C GLY A 212 -15.68 2.30 4.16
N LEU A 213 -16.63 1.36 4.20
CA LEU A 213 -18.05 1.65 4.39
C LEU A 213 -18.34 2.19 5.80
N ALA A 214 -17.70 1.65 6.84
CA ALA A 214 -17.84 2.16 8.21
C ALA A 214 -17.35 3.62 8.31
N GLU A 215 -16.20 3.96 7.72
CA GLU A 215 -15.71 5.33 7.63
C GLU A 215 -16.67 6.22 6.83
N SER A 216 -17.16 5.73 5.69
CA SER A 216 -18.12 6.45 4.85
C SER A 216 -19.42 6.71 5.60
N TYR A 217 -19.91 5.75 6.35
CA TYR A 217 -21.12 5.93 7.17
C TYR A 217 -20.90 6.93 8.32
N PHE A 218 -19.73 6.90 8.95
CA PHE A 218 -19.40 7.83 10.01
C PHE A 218 -19.40 9.30 9.52
N VAL A 219 -18.85 9.55 8.33
CA VAL A 219 -18.70 10.90 7.76
C VAL A 219 -19.94 11.31 6.95
N PHE A 220 -20.55 10.39 6.21
CA PHE A 220 -21.68 10.63 5.28
C PHE A 220 -22.81 9.61 5.48
N PRO A 221 -23.50 9.59 6.64
CA PRO A 221 -24.52 8.58 6.93
C PRO A 221 -25.63 8.54 5.88
N ASP A 222 -26.09 9.70 5.42
CA ASP A 222 -27.22 9.81 4.46
C ASP A 222 -26.88 9.27 3.05
N LYS A 223 -25.60 9.15 2.72
CA LYS A 223 -25.12 8.63 1.43
C LYS A 223 -24.79 7.14 1.47
N THR A 224 -24.56 6.60 2.66
CA THR A 224 -24.03 5.24 2.85
C THR A 224 -25.13 4.23 3.18
N ILE A 225 -26.36 4.66 3.42
CA ILE A 225 -27.52 3.81 3.73
C ILE A 225 -28.28 3.41 2.48
#